data_986e5d62aaa65da5134d599f3cf44825
#
_entry.id   986e5d62aaa65da5134d599f3cf44825
#
_cell.length_a   1.000
_cell.length_b   1.000
_cell.length_c   1.000
_cell.angle_alpha   90.00
_cell.angle_beta   90.00
_cell.angle_gamma   90.00
#
_symmetry.space_group_name_H-M   'P 1'
#
loop_
_entity.id
_entity.type
_entity.pdbx_description
1 polymer ?
#
loop_
_entity_poly.entity_id
_entity_poly.type
_entity_poly.pdbx_seq_one_letter_code
_entity_poly.pdbx_strand_id
1 'polypeptide(L)'
;MLRRYSSLLVVCLFCFLGGIAQALPPTPAPQPSGVPQDNPQLLASPARSQHVVVIMEENRSISEASQYMPYLKSLAVQYGQGMQVYSDSHGSWLAYGELTSGMAPFNGSGDGGLCTGDGCTQTITIDNLVRHFANQGITWRGYFQTMPQIGYLGYQYGEYVRRHNPFAFYSDVVNNPAEQDNLYPADPYMLQDIVSNNLANFTWISPDLDHDAHNGSDDQQALAAADAYLQTFVPQLLASAPFQAGGDGVLVVTFDEGELSGDNQCGTNPDPNNCGGHIWQVVIGPQVKPAYQSNTHYKQGSQLRMFCDLLGLNSCPGDGATSPSMSEFFQSGTCTATQDKTVVICDPPANGSLPSPVQITAAAKDNEHVITGMVAYANSQIVAQSSDSTLNASVPLNPGQYNLVVRAWDSTGYYFSSQENFTVTACNATQDKTVVICSPQANGDVGSPVQIAAAARDNEHRITGMVAYANGRIVAQGGGSTLNASVPLNSGQYNLVIRAWDSTGYYFSSQENFTVR
;
A
#
# COMPACT_ATOMS: atom_id res chain seq x y z
N MET A 1 -52.93 1.20 -72.33
CA MET A 1 -53.16 2.60 -72.83
C MET A 1 -52.48 3.56 -71.89
N LEU A 2 -51.45 4.24 -72.44
CA LEU A 2 -51.09 5.66 -72.21
C LEU A 2 -50.87 6.08 -70.75
N ARG A 3 -49.88 6.81 -70.34
CA ARG A 3 -48.78 7.57 -70.97
C ARG A 3 -47.78 7.92 -69.91
N ARG A 4 -46.53 7.99 -70.32
CA ARG A 4 -45.34 8.51 -69.63
C ARG A 4 -45.50 9.99 -69.25
N TYR A 5 -44.89 10.41 -68.13
CA TYR A 5 -44.20 11.68 -68.03
C TYR A 5 -42.92 11.50 -67.14
N SER A 6 -41.80 11.77 -67.79
CA SER A 6 -40.52 11.94 -67.16
C SER A 6 -40.42 13.35 -66.58
N SER A 7 -39.92 13.48 -65.38
CA SER A 7 -39.40 14.75 -64.87
C SER A 7 -37.99 14.55 -64.37
N LEU A 8 -37.06 15.16 -65.05
CA LEU A 8 -35.64 15.28 -64.71
C LEU A 8 -35.54 16.17 -63.47
N LEU A 9 -34.99 15.65 -62.37
CA LEU A 9 -34.57 16.46 -61.24
C LEU A 9 -33.02 16.51 -61.25
N VAL A 10 -32.51 17.69 -61.57
CA VAL A 10 -31.07 18.00 -61.45
C VAL A 10 -30.79 18.19 -59.97
N VAL A 11 -30.03 17.29 -59.40
CA VAL A 11 -29.48 17.43 -58.02
C VAL A 11 -28.12 18.07 -58.14
N CYS A 12 -28.03 19.33 -57.74
CA CYS A 12 -26.75 20.01 -57.53
C CYS A 12 -26.03 19.38 -56.32
N LEU A 13 -24.92 18.71 -56.59
CA LEU A 13 -24.01 18.17 -55.59
C LEU A 13 -23.16 19.31 -55.03
N PHE A 14 -23.56 19.92 -53.92
CA PHE A 14 -22.69 20.78 -53.13
C PHE A 14 -21.74 19.90 -52.32
N CYS A 15 -20.50 19.81 -52.73
CA CYS A 15 -19.40 19.31 -51.92
C CYS A 15 -19.18 20.29 -50.78
N PHE A 16 -19.67 19.97 -49.57
CA PHE A 16 -19.16 20.56 -48.35
C PHE A 16 -17.83 19.86 -47.98
N LEU A 17 -16.74 20.46 -48.34
CA LEU A 17 -15.41 20.21 -47.73
C LEU A 17 -15.47 20.82 -46.31
N GLY A 18 -15.97 20.06 -45.35
CA GLY A 18 -15.84 20.36 -43.94
C GLY A 18 -14.39 20.03 -43.54
N GLY A 19 -13.48 21.01 -43.65
CA GLY A 19 -12.18 20.92 -42.99
C GLY A 19 -12.39 20.79 -41.48
N ILE A 20 -12.01 19.65 -40.93
CA ILE A 20 -11.85 19.51 -39.48
C ILE A 20 -10.65 20.39 -39.14
N ALA A 21 -10.90 21.60 -38.65
CA ALA A 21 -9.85 22.42 -38.04
C ALA A 21 -9.45 21.68 -36.74
N GLN A 22 -8.36 20.93 -36.80
CA GLN A 22 -7.64 20.49 -35.62
C GLN A 22 -7.22 21.74 -34.85
N ALA A 23 -7.81 21.95 -33.68
CA ALA A 23 -7.37 22.99 -32.78
C ALA A 23 -5.88 22.68 -32.44
N LEU A 24 -5.00 23.60 -32.80
CA LEU A 24 -3.61 23.56 -32.38
C LEU A 24 -3.60 23.46 -30.83
N PRO A 25 -2.71 22.63 -30.25
CA PRO A 25 -2.56 22.57 -28.81
C PRO A 25 -2.23 23.99 -28.32
N PRO A 26 -2.74 24.39 -27.14
CA PRO A 26 -2.38 25.69 -26.58
C PRO A 26 -0.85 25.73 -26.44
N THR A 27 -0.27 26.80 -26.97
CA THR A 27 1.17 27.09 -26.77
C THR A 27 1.46 27.02 -25.28
N PRO A 28 2.51 26.32 -24.84
CA PRO A 28 2.91 26.34 -23.44
C PRO A 28 3.04 27.79 -22.98
N ALA A 29 2.49 28.13 -21.82
CA ALA A 29 2.66 29.45 -21.27
C ALA A 29 4.17 29.73 -21.10
N PRO A 30 4.67 30.95 -21.44
CA PRO A 30 6.06 31.27 -21.26
C PRO A 30 6.47 31.03 -19.82
N GLN A 31 7.53 30.27 -19.61
CA GLN A 31 8.09 30.03 -18.28
C GLN A 31 8.51 31.35 -17.64
N PRO A 32 8.23 31.57 -16.34
CA PRO A 32 8.85 32.67 -15.61
C PRO A 32 10.37 32.45 -15.65
N SER A 33 11.08 33.37 -16.31
CA SER A 33 12.54 33.39 -16.33
C SER A 33 13.04 33.65 -14.91
N GLY A 34 13.65 32.65 -14.27
CA GLY A 34 14.38 32.86 -13.03
C GLY A 34 14.19 31.83 -11.91
N VAL A 35 13.70 30.63 -12.17
CA VAL A 35 13.75 29.55 -11.17
C VAL A 35 15.02 28.72 -11.44
N PRO A 36 15.93 28.52 -10.45
CA PRO A 36 17.04 27.59 -10.59
C PRO A 36 16.48 26.20 -10.91
N GLN A 37 17.02 25.53 -11.92
CA GLN A 37 16.74 24.13 -12.19
C GLN A 37 17.43 23.28 -11.11
N ASP A 38 16.79 23.11 -9.98
CA ASP A 38 17.12 22.04 -9.08
C ASP A 38 16.49 20.77 -9.64
N ASN A 39 17.34 19.82 -9.96
CA ASN A 39 16.96 18.49 -10.46
C ASN A 39 16.03 17.82 -9.41
N PRO A 40 14.70 17.74 -9.64
CA PRO A 40 13.82 17.15 -8.64
C PRO A 40 14.09 15.66 -8.60
N GLN A 41 14.70 15.20 -7.51
CA GLN A 41 14.70 13.77 -7.21
C GLN A 41 13.25 13.35 -7.04
N LEU A 42 12.83 12.44 -7.92
CA LEU A 42 11.49 11.88 -7.97
C LEU A 42 11.06 11.39 -6.58
N LEU A 43 10.01 11.98 -6.04
CA LEU A 43 9.34 11.43 -4.88
C LEU A 43 8.68 10.11 -5.31
N ALA A 44 8.79 9.11 -4.44
CA ALA A 44 8.35 7.77 -4.76
C ALA A 44 6.85 7.69 -4.90
N SER A 45 6.41 7.10 -6.00
CA SER A 45 5.13 6.42 -6.02
C SER A 45 5.13 5.31 -4.96
N PRO A 46 4.00 5.04 -4.31
CA PRO A 46 3.91 3.83 -3.50
C PRO A 46 4.35 2.64 -4.34
N ALA A 47 5.17 1.77 -3.78
CA ALA A 47 5.58 0.55 -4.45
C ALA A 47 4.33 -0.20 -4.93
N ARG A 48 4.35 -0.68 -6.15
CA ARG A 48 3.28 -1.49 -6.73
C ARG A 48 3.85 -2.86 -7.07
N SER A 49 3.07 -3.88 -6.82
CA SER A 49 3.43 -5.26 -7.12
C SER A 49 2.25 -5.99 -7.74
N GLN A 50 2.54 -6.82 -8.72
CA GLN A 50 1.62 -7.82 -9.25
C GLN A 50 1.89 -9.21 -8.65
N HIS A 51 2.87 -9.31 -7.72
CA HIS A 51 3.30 -10.55 -7.10
C HIS A 51 3.64 -10.32 -5.62
N VAL A 52 2.59 -10.25 -4.78
CA VAL A 52 2.73 -10.18 -3.32
C VAL A 52 2.63 -11.59 -2.77
N VAL A 53 3.68 -12.05 -2.09
CA VAL A 53 3.73 -13.38 -1.44
C VAL A 53 3.83 -13.18 0.06
N VAL A 54 2.98 -13.85 0.82
CA VAL A 54 2.96 -13.82 2.28
C VAL A 54 3.22 -15.22 2.81
N ILE A 55 4.20 -15.37 3.69
CA ILE A 55 4.43 -16.58 4.49
C ILE A 55 4.06 -16.26 5.92
N MET A 56 3.14 -17.04 6.50
CA MET A 56 2.69 -16.89 7.86
C MET A 56 3.27 -18.00 8.72
N GLU A 57 4.10 -17.61 9.68
CA GLU A 57 4.63 -18.46 10.74
C GLU A 57 3.82 -18.26 12.04
N GLU A 58 4.02 -19.11 13.02
CA GLU A 58 3.19 -19.24 14.23
C GLU A 58 3.95 -18.90 15.52
N ASN A 59 3.26 -18.20 16.41
CA ASN A 59 3.54 -18.08 17.86
C ASN A 59 4.99 -17.81 18.27
N ARG A 60 5.70 -16.90 17.59
CA ARG A 60 7.07 -16.53 17.99
C ARG A 60 7.32 -15.04 17.99
N SER A 61 7.94 -14.61 19.06
CA SER A 61 8.42 -13.23 19.20
C SER A 61 9.67 -12.98 18.37
N ILE A 62 9.91 -11.73 17.99
CA ILE A 62 11.08 -11.30 17.21
C ILE A 62 12.40 -11.71 17.89
N SER A 63 12.47 -11.71 19.23
CA SER A 63 13.68 -12.09 19.99
C SER A 63 14.11 -13.53 19.72
N GLU A 64 13.15 -14.44 19.68
CA GLU A 64 13.37 -15.87 19.45
C GLU A 64 13.59 -16.17 17.96
N ALA A 65 12.68 -15.69 17.10
CA ALA A 65 12.77 -15.89 15.67
C ALA A 65 14.11 -15.36 15.11
N SER A 66 14.51 -14.15 15.49
CA SER A 66 15.78 -13.58 15.04
C SER A 66 17.04 -14.29 15.60
N GLN A 67 16.90 -15.08 16.68
CA GLN A 67 17.97 -15.88 17.24
C GLN A 67 18.09 -17.25 16.56
N TYR A 68 16.99 -17.93 16.31
CA TYR A 68 16.96 -19.34 15.93
C TYR A 68 16.57 -19.61 14.47
N MET A 69 16.30 -18.54 13.68
CA MET A 69 16.06 -18.63 12.23
C MET A 69 17.18 -17.91 11.44
N PRO A 70 18.37 -18.52 11.33
CA PRO A 70 19.53 -17.87 10.72
C PRO A 70 19.36 -17.57 9.22
N TYR A 71 18.60 -18.38 8.48
CA TYR A 71 18.33 -18.11 7.08
C TYR A 71 17.42 -16.89 6.93
N LEU A 72 16.28 -16.85 7.63
CA LEU A 72 15.39 -15.69 7.63
C LEU A 72 16.12 -14.42 8.08
N LYS A 73 17.00 -14.54 9.09
CA LYS A 73 17.85 -13.45 9.54
C LYS A 73 18.78 -12.94 8.44
N SER A 74 19.35 -13.83 7.64
CA SER A 74 20.21 -13.42 6.52
C SER A 74 19.44 -12.60 5.49
N LEU A 75 18.19 -12.96 5.22
CA LEU A 75 17.30 -12.18 4.35
C LEU A 75 16.92 -10.84 4.97
N ALA A 76 16.60 -10.81 6.26
CA ALA A 76 16.28 -9.57 6.99
C ALA A 76 17.44 -8.56 6.96
N VAL A 77 18.69 -9.03 7.07
CA VAL A 77 19.88 -8.17 6.98
C VAL A 77 20.11 -7.65 5.55
N GLN A 78 19.74 -8.45 4.55
CA GLN A 78 19.92 -8.08 3.15
C GLN A 78 18.83 -7.12 2.64
N TYR A 79 17.60 -7.31 3.07
CA TYR A 79 16.42 -6.58 2.59
C TYR A 79 15.85 -5.66 3.69
N GLY A 80 14.58 -5.80 4.05
CA GLY A 80 13.92 -4.96 5.04
C GLY A 80 13.33 -5.75 6.20
N GLN A 81 13.32 -5.16 7.39
CA GLN A 81 12.68 -5.74 8.56
C GLN A 81 12.01 -4.70 9.44
N GLY A 82 10.86 -5.08 10.02
CA GLY A 82 10.16 -4.30 11.03
C GLY A 82 10.64 -4.68 12.42
N MET A 83 11.21 -3.71 13.15
CA MET A 83 11.72 -3.90 14.50
C MET A 83 10.67 -3.60 15.58
N GLN A 84 9.51 -3.07 15.19
CA GLN A 84 8.42 -2.68 16.10
C GLN A 84 7.06 -3.06 15.46
N VAL A 85 6.89 -4.35 15.18
CA VAL A 85 5.64 -4.89 14.63
C VAL A 85 4.97 -5.75 15.70
N TYR A 86 3.67 -5.55 15.88
CA TYR A 86 2.90 -6.20 16.93
C TYR A 86 1.66 -6.86 16.36
N SER A 87 1.36 -8.07 16.83
CA SER A 87 0.07 -8.68 16.59
C SER A 87 -1.02 -7.95 17.40
N ASP A 88 -2.23 -7.91 16.86
CA ASP A 88 -3.36 -7.25 17.49
C ASP A 88 -3.97 -8.08 18.62
N SER A 89 -3.88 -9.40 18.54
CA SER A 89 -4.47 -10.31 19.52
C SER A 89 -3.69 -11.62 19.61
N HIS A 90 -3.89 -12.36 20.71
CA HIS A 90 -3.49 -13.76 20.80
C HIS A 90 -4.58 -14.68 20.26
N GLY A 91 -4.15 -15.75 19.62
CA GLY A 91 -4.96 -16.77 19.00
C GLY A 91 -4.88 -16.74 17.48
N SER A 92 -4.32 -17.80 16.88
CA SER A 92 -4.05 -17.89 15.43
C SER A 92 -5.25 -17.48 14.58
N TRP A 93 -6.45 -17.91 14.92
CA TRP A 93 -7.69 -17.53 14.25
C TRP A 93 -7.90 -16.03 14.12
N LEU A 94 -7.65 -15.31 15.21
CA LEU A 94 -7.84 -13.88 15.28
C LEU A 94 -6.81 -13.17 14.43
N ALA A 95 -5.55 -13.54 14.61
CA ALA A 95 -4.42 -12.94 13.90
C ALA A 95 -4.48 -13.16 12.38
N TYR A 96 -4.77 -14.40 11.93
CA TYR A 96 -4.98 -14.69 10.50
C TYR A 96 -6.19 -13.93 9.93
N GLY A 97 -7.26 -13.81 10.72
CA GLY A 97 -8.44 -13.02 10.36
C GLY A 97 -8.14 -11.55 10.23
N GLU A 98 -7.39 -10.98 11.18
CA GLU A 98 -6.97 -9.58 11.16
C GLU A 98 -6.10 -9.26 9.94
N LEU A 99 -5.17 -10.15 9.60
CA LEU A 99 -4.30 -9.96 8.44
C LEU A 99 -5.03 -10.04 7.08
N THR A 100 -6.21 -10.64 7.05
CA THR A 100 -6.96 -10.87 5.80
C THR A 100 -8.29 -10.14 5.72
N SER A 101 -8.77 -9.58 6.85
CA SER A 101 -10.03 -8.83 6.90
C SER A 101 -9.93 -7.50 7.67
N GLY A 102 -8.83 -7.24 8.39
CA GLY A 102 -8.71 -6.09 9.29
C GLY A 102 -9.69 -6.14 10.45
N MET A 103 -10.13 -7.33 10.83
CA MET A 103 -11.05 -7.54 11.94
C MET A 103 -10.78 -8.89 12.58
N ALA A 104 -10.84 -8.96 13.91
CA ALA A 104 -10.88 -10.24 14.62
C ALA A 104 -12.24 -10.92 14.36
N PRO A 105 -12.36 -11.84 13.40
CA PRO A 105 -13.65 -12.33 12.96
C PRO A 105 -14.35 -13.21 14.01
N PHE A 106 -13.64 -13.58 15.08
CA PHE A 106 -14.03 -14.64 16.00
C PHE A 106 -14.24 -14.18 17.44
N ASN A 107 -14.37 -12.89 17.70
CA ASN A 107 -14.78 -12.34 19.01
C ASN A 107 -14.15 -13.02 20.23
N GLY A 108 -12.83 -13.12 20.28
CA GLY A 108 -12.11 -13.35 21.54
C GLY A 108 -12.25 -14.74 22.19
N SER A 109 -12.56 -15.76 21.44
CA SER A 109 -12.68 -17.12 22.01
C SER A 109 -11.45 -18.01 21.85
N GLY A 110 -10.32 -17.46 21.40
CA GLY A 110 -9.08 -18.24 21.18
C GLY A 110 -9.24 -19.36 20.12
N ASP A 111 -8.19 -20.12 19.89
CA ASP A 111 -8.16 -21.21 18.88
C ASP A 111 -9.24 -22.27 19.04
N GLY A 112 -9.78 -22.44 20.24
CA GLY A 112 -10.67 -23.54 20.59
C GLY A 112 -12.16 -23.29 20.48
N GLY A 113 -12.61 -22.10 20.14
CA GLY A 113 -14.01 -21.72 20.32
C GLY A 113 -14.94 -22.00 19.15
N LEU A 114 -14.45 -22.14 17.94
CA LEU A 114 -15.29 -22.02 16.75
C LEU A 114 -15.43 -23.27 15.92
N CYS A 115 -14.42 -24.12 15.88
CA CYS A 115 -14.48 -25.36 15.11
C CYS A 115 -13.70 -26.47 15.81
N THR A 116 -14.37 -27.22 16.65
CA THR A 116 -13.83 -28.39 17.31
C THR A 116 -14.35 -29.66 16.65
N GLY A 117 -13.72 -30.14 15.57
CA GLY A 117 -14.03 -31.41 14.96
C GLY A 117 -14.34 -31.38 13.46
N ASP A 118 -14.48 -32.56 12.86
CA ASP A 118 -14.65 -32.78 11.40
C ASP A 118 -15.90 -32.15 10.77
N GLY A 119 -16.75 -31.52 11.57
CA GLY A 119 -17.99 -30.89 11.14
C GLY A 119 -17.97 -29.36 11.07
N CYS A 120 -16.80 -28.73 11.06
CA CYS A 120 -16.71 -27.27 11.00
C CYS A 120 -17.32 -26.72 9.70
N THR A 121 -18.53 -26.18 9.81
CA THR A 121 -19.26 -25.55 8.71
C THR A 121 -19.38 -24.04 8.87
N GLN A 122 -18.66 -23.47 9.84
CA GLN A 122 -18.78 -22.04 10.12
C GLN A 122 -18.26 -21.21 8.97
N THR A 123 -19.09 -20.28 8.52
CA THR A 123 -18.82 -19.37 7.41
C THR A 123 -18.88 -17.95 7.91
N ILE A 124 -17.89 -17.15 7.54
CA ILE A 124 -17.75 -15.75 7.96
C ILE A 124 -18.10 -14.85 6.78
N THR A 125 -18.96 -13.86 7.02
CA THR A 125 -19.49 -12.96 5.97
C THR A 125 -18.89 -11.56 6.01
N ILE A 126 -17.94 -11.30 6.91
CA ILE A 126 -17.29 -9.98 7.02
C ILE A 126 -16.53 -9.63 5.74
N ASP A 127 -16.23 -8.36 5.58
CA ASP A 127 -15.38 -7.89 4.49
C ASP A 127 -13.97 -8.47 4.60
N ASN A 128 -13.36 -8.81 3.45
CA ASN A 128 -12.08 -9.51 3.43
C ASN A 128 -11.35 -9.34 2.09
N LEU A 129 -10.07 -9.67 2.04
CA LEU A 129 -9.24 -9.51 0.85
C LEU A 129 -9.80 -10.20 -0.39
N VAL A 130 -10.38 -11.42 -0.28
CA VAL A 130 -10.90 -12.16 -1.44
C VAL A 130 -12.00 -11.37 -2.15
N ARG A 131 -12.88 -10.72 -1.38
CA ARG A 131 -13.92 -9.86 -1.94
C ARG A 131 -13.35 -8.68 -2.71
N HIS A 132 -12.31 -8.05 -2.18
CA HIS A 132 -11.62 -6.95 -2.86
C HIS A 132 -10.89 -7.42 -4.11
N PHE A 133 -10.28 -8.60 -4.07
CA PHE A 133 -9.63 -9.22 -5.23
C PHE A 133 -10.64 -9.49 -6.35
N ALA A 134 -11.76 -10.12 -6.04
CA ALA A 134 -12.83 -10.40 -7.00
C ALA A 134 -13.37 -9.11 -7.66
N ASN A 135 -13.54 -8.04 -6.87
CA ASN A 135 -14.04 -6.76 -7.36
C ASN A 135 -13.07 -6.06 -8.33
N GLN A 136 -11.78 -6.37 -8.29
CA GLN A 136 -10.76 -5.73 -9.11
C GLN A 136 -10.03 -6.67 -10.10
N GLY A 137 -10.44 -7.93 -10.15
CA GLY A 137 -9.80 -8.92 -11.02
C GLY A 137 -8.37 -9.28 -10.62
N ILE A 138 -8.04 -9.15 -9.33
CA ILE A 138 -6.76 -9.57 -8.75
C ILE A 138 -6.82 -11.09 -8.57
N THR A 139 -5.86 -11.80 -9.13
CA THR A 139 -5.74 -13.23 -8.93
C THR A 139 -5.11 -13.54 -7.58
N TRP A 140 -5.56 -14.60 -6.91
CA TRP A 140 -4.98 -15.01 -5.65
C TRP A 140 -4.88 -16.53 -5.55
N ARG A 141 -3.98 -17.04 -4.70
CA ARG A 141 -3.82 -18.46 -4.40
C ARG A 141 -3.26 -18.65 -3.00
N GLY A 142 -3.83 -19.59 -2.25
CA GLY A 142 -3.29 -20.05 -0.98
C GLY A 142 -2.64 -21.43 -1.12
N TYR A 143 -1.41 -21.58 -0.65
CA TYR A 143 -0.70 -22.86 -0.56
C TYR A 143 -0.58 -23.27 0.90
N PHE A 144 -1.15 -24.43 1.21
CA PHE A 144 -1.19 -24.97 2.57
C PHE A 144 -0.44 -26.30 2.60
N GLN A 145 0.62 -26.36 3.40
CA GLN A 145 1.42 -27.55 3.51
C GLN A 145 0.57 -28.70 4.08
N THR A 146 0.78 -29.91 3.57
CA THR A 146 0.04 -31.15 3.90
C THR A 146 -1.48 -31.11 3.69
N MET A 147 -2.06 -30.06 3.13
CA MET A 147 -3.46 -30.05 2.73
C MET A 147 -3.72 -31.20 1.72
N PRO A 148 -4.81 -32.00 1.88
CA PRO A 148 -4.94 -33.27 1.12
C PRO A 148 -5.33 -33.07 -0.35
N GLN A 149 -6.01 -32.00 -0.70
CA GLN A 149 -6.53 -31.76 -2.07
C GLN A 149 -6.89 -30.29 -2.26
N ILE A 150 -6.97 -29.86 -3.50
CA ILE A 150 -7.46 -28.53 -3.88
C ILE A 150 -8.87 -28.33 -3.35
N GLY A 151 -9.15 -27.13 -2.82
CA GLY A 151 -10.47 -26.76 -2.29
C GLY A 151 -10.85 -27.44 -0.99
N TYR A 152 -9.92 -28.00 -0.24
CA TYR A 152 -10.22 -28.70 1.01
C TYR A 152 -10.67 -27.72 2.10
N LEU A 153 -11.87 -27.98 2.66
CA LEU A 153 -12.49 -27.19 3.72
C LEU A 153 -12.59 -27.95 5.06
N GLY A 154 -12.00 -29.16 5.14
CA GLY A 154 -12.04 -29.95 6.37
C GLY A 154 -11.18 -29.33 7.48
N TYR A 155 -11.47 -29.75 8.71
CA TYR A 155 -10.85 -29.18 9.91
C TYR A 155 -9.35 -29.46 10.02
N GLN A 156 -8.96 -30.71 9.82
CA GLN A 156 -7.56 -31.17 9.91
C GLN A 156 -7.31 -32.35 8.97
N TYR A 157 -6.08 -32.47 8.51
CA TYR A 157 -5.59 -33.64 7.78
C TYR A 157 -4.07 -33.76 7.99
N GLY A 158 -3.63 -34.81 8.73
CA GLY A 158 -2.24 -34.86 9.16
C GLY A 158 -1.87 -33.61 9.94
N GLU A 159 -0.82 -32.94 9.50
CA GLU A 159 -0.34 -31.70 10.11
C GLU A 159 -0.98 -30.43 9.53
N TYR A 160 -1.82 -30.54 8.50
CA TYR A 160 -2.64 -29.42 8.05
C TYR A 160 -3.77 -29.15 9.02
N VAL A 161 -3.95 -27.89 9.41
CA VAL A 161 -5.08 -27.42 10.22
C VAL A 161 -5.77 -26.23 9.54
N ARG A 162 -7.11 -26.28 9.50
CA ARG A 162 -7.90 -25.23 8.85
C ARG A 162 -7.75 -23.86 9.51
N ARG A 163 -7.45 -23.80 10.83
CA ARG A 163 -7.25 -22.54 11.53
C ARG A 163 -6.08 -21.71 10.96
N HIS A 164 -5.13 -22.34 10.27
CA HIS A 164 -4.04 -21.66 9.54
C HIS A 164 -4.38 -21.35 8.07
N ASN A 165 -5.65 -21.52 7.70
CA ASN A 165 -6.18 -21.19 6.38
C ASN A 165 -7.35 -20.21 6.50
N PRO A 166 -7.11 -18.90 6.61
CA PRO A 166 -8.17 -17.91 6.86
C PRO A 166 -9.21 -17.88 5.74
N PHE A 167 -8.82 -18.18 4.51
CA PHE A 167 -9.69 -18.13 3.34
C PHE A 167 -10.77 -19.24 3.36
N ALA A 168 -10.48 -20.36 4.01
CA ALA A 168 -11.43 -21.47 4.14
C ALA A 168 -12.66 -21.15 5.00
N PHE A 169 -12.71 -19.95 5.64
CA PHE A 169 -13.84 -19.52 6.46
C PHE A 169 -14.72 -18.46 5.80
N TYR A 170 -14.19 -17.70 4.83
CA TYR A 170 -14.95 -16.62 4.20
C TYR A 170 -16.04 -17.15 3.28
N SER A 171 -17.24 -16.58 3.40
CA SER A 171 -18.38 -16.92 2.54
C SER A 171 -18.07 -16.76 1.06
N ASP A 172 -17.20 -15.82 0.73
CA ASP A 172 -16.74 -15.54 -0.63
C ASP A 172 -16.02 -16.78 -1.24
N VAL A 173 -15.36 -17.59 -0.41
CA VAL A 173 -14.68 -18.83 -0.80
C VAL A 173 -15.58 -20.05 -0.59
N VAL A 174 -16.10 -20.22 0.64
CA VAL A 174 -16.86 -21.43 1.03
C VAL A 174 -18.09 -21.66 0.15
N ASN A 175 -18.74 -20.59 -0.29
CA ASN A 175 -19.94 -20.66 -1.12
C ASN A 175 -19.66 -20.54 -2.63
N ASN A 176 -18.40 -20.45 -3.04
CA ASN A 176 -18.00 -20.26 -4.42
C ASN A 176 -16.94 -21.31 -4.82
N PRO A 177 -17.33 -22.37 -5.56
CA PRO A 177 -16.38 -23.41 -5.99
C PRO A 177 -15.18 -22.88 -6.78
N ALA A 178 -15.34 -21.84 -7.58
CA ALA A 178 -14.23 -21.24 -8.32
C ALA A 178 -13.20 -20.55 -7.40
N GLU A 179 -13.64 -20.00 -6.29
CA GLU A 179 -12.75 -19.44 -5.28
C GLU A 179 -12.15 -20.53 -4.37
N GLN A 180 -12.88 -21.63 -4.13
CA GLN A 180 -12.32 -22.80 -3.42
C GLN A 180 -11.15 -23.39 -4.18
N ASP A 181 -11.20 -23.40 -5.51
CA ASP A 181 -10.12 -23.90 -6.38
C ASP A 181 -8.81 -23.07 -6.26
N ASN A 182 -8.82 -21.95 -5.52
CA ASN A 182 -7.62 -21.18 -5.17
C ASN A 182 -6.92 -21.69 -3.88
N LEU A 183 -7.50 -22.69 -3.18
CA LEU A 183 -6.89 -23.33 -2.03
C LEU A 183 -6.12 -24.57 -2.49
N TYR A 184 -4.79 -24.53 -2.42
CA TYR A 184 -3.93 -25.59 -2.95
C TYR A 184 -3.13 -26.30 -1.85
N PRO A 185 -2.89 -27.60 -1.96
CA PRO A 185 -1.76 -28.23 -1.29
C PRO A 185 -0.46 -27.51 -1.70
N ALA A 186 0.43 -27.22 -0.76
CA ALA A 186 1.70 -26.61 -1.14
C ALA A 186 2.49 -27.52 -2.08
N ASP A 187 2.61 -28.80 -1.74
CA ASP A 187 3.27 -29.79 -2.55
C ASP A 187 2.29 -30.51 -3.50
N PRO A 188 2.61 -30.65 -4.78
CA PRO A 188 3.79 -30.11 -5.50
C PRO A 188 3.52 -28.76 -6.16
N TYR A 189 2.34 -28.15 -5.96
CA TYR A 189 1.83 -27.04 -6.77
C TYR A 189 2.60 -25.74 -6.58
N MET A 190 2.96 -25.41 -5.33
CA MET A 190 3.66 -24.15 -5.02
C MET A 190 4.98 -24.05 -5.81
N LEU A 191 5.79 -25.10 -5.74
CA LEU A 191 7.08 -25.11 -6.42
C LEU A 191 6.92 -25.13 -7.95
N GLN A 192 5.91 -25.82 -8.47
CA GLN A 192 5.59 -25.82 -9.90
C GLN A 192 5.24 -24.42 -10.39
N ASP A 193 4.40 -23.70 -9.64
CA ASP A 193 4.02 -22.33 -10.01
C ASP A 193 5.18 -21.35 -9.89
N ILE A 194 6.03 -21.50 -8.87
CA ILE A 194 7.25 -20.70 -8.73
C ILE A 194 8.16 -20.87 -9.95
N VAL A 195 8.50 -22.12 -10.30
CA VAL A 195 9.48 -22.37 -11.37
C VAL A 195 8.92 -22.13 -12.78
N SER A 196 7.60 -22.22 -12.95
CA SER A 196 6.93 -21.89 -14.21
C SER A 196 6.55 -20.41 -14.35
N ASN A 197 6.87 -19.60 -13.35
CA ASN A 197 6.51 -18.17 -13.27
C ASN A 197 4.99 -17.95 -13.41
N ASN A 198 4.21 -18.77 -12.68
CA ASN A 198 2.74 -18.76 -12.68
C ASN A 198 2.15 -18.38 -11.30
N LEU A 199 2.86 -17.56 -10.56
CA LEU A 199 2.36 -17.02 -9.28
C LEU A 199 1.15 -16.11 -9.51
N ALA A 200 0.16 -16.20 -8.62
CA ALA A 200 -0.94 -15.26 -8.57
C ALA A 200 -0.47 -13.87 -8.12
N ASN A 201 -1.30 -12.84 -8.35
CA ASN A 201 -1.00 -11.48 -7.87
C ASN A 201 -0.84 -11.42 -6.35
N PHE A 202 -1.67 -12.18 -5.64
CA PHE A 202 -1.53 -12.39 -4.20
C PHE A 202 -1.37 -13.89 -3.91
N THR A 203 -0.30 -14.25 -3.23
CA THR A 203 0.01 -15.62 -2.84
C THR A 203 0.17 -15.70 -1.33
N TRP A 204 -0.58 -16.62 -0.72
CA TRP A 204 -0.48 -16.93 0.70
C TRP A 204 0.11 -18.30 0.91
N ILE A 205 1.04 -18.45 1.84
CA ILE A 205 1.69 -19.71 2.18
C ILE A 205 1.58 -19.91 3.70
N SER A 206 0.95 -21.02 4.11
CA SER A 206 0.96 -21.48 5.50
C SER A 206 1.70 -22.80 5.58
N PRO A 207 2.81 -22.87 6.33
CA PRO A 207 3.42 -24.13 6.73
C PRO A 207 2.44 -25.02 7.52
N ASP A 208 2.74 -26.29 7.65
CA ASP A 208 2.00 -27.19 8.54
C ASP A 208 2.54 -27.14 9.97
N LEU A 209 1.91 -27.87 10.89
CA LEU A 209 2.26 -27.89 12.31
C LEU A 209 3.71 -28.34 12.60
N ASP A 210 4.36 -29.03 11.69
CA ASP A 210 5.77 -29.44 11.84
C ASP A 210 6.75 -28.33 11.43
N HIS A 211 6.30 -27.32 10.68
CA HIS A 211 7.15 -26.31 10.05
C HIS A 211 6.69 -24.86 10.28
N ASP A 212 5.66 -24.63 11.08
CA ASP A 212 5.07 -23.32 11.35
C ASP A 212 5.77 -22.52 12.46
N ALA A 213 6.90 -23.00 12.99
CA ALA A 213 7.66 -22.45 14.10
C ALA A 213 7.03 -22.67 15.50
N HIS A 214 5.80 -23.17 15.61
CA HIS A 214 5.12 -23.32 16.88
C HIS A 214 5.36 -24.70 17.54
N ASN A 215 5.18 -25.77 16.80
CA ASN A 215 5.25 -27.13 17.34
C ASN A 215 6.66 -27.72 17.26
N GLY A 216 7.13 -28.28 18.37
CA GLY A 216 8.44 -28.92 18.47
C GLY A 216 8.69 -29.44 19.88
N SER A 217 9.82 -30.13 20.08
CA SER A 217 10.23 -30.56 21.41
C SER A 217 10.68 -29.40 22.29
N ASP A 218 11.13 -28.33 21.68
CA ASP A 218 11.46 -27.03 22.26
C ASP A 218 11.42 -25.94 21.17
N ASP A 219 11.40 -24.68 21.60
CA ASP A 219 11.27 -23.51 20.73
C ASP A 219 12.41 -23.41 19.69
N GLN A 220 13.62 -23.74 20.07
CA GLN A 220 14.76 -23.73 19.16
C GLN A 220 14.59 -24.74 18.03
N GLN A 221 14.06 -25.92 18.33
CA GLN A 221 13.85 -26.96 17.31
C GLN A 221 12.70 -26.57 16.37
N ALA A 222 11.60 -26.03 16.87
CA ALA A 222 10.48 -25.56 16.09
C ALA A 222 10.90 -24.47 15.08
N LEU A 223 11.59 -23.45 15.59
CA LEU A 223 12.12 -22.35 14.77
C LEU A 223 13.17 -22.83 13.74
N ALA A 224 14.03 -23.78 14.11
CA ALA A 224 15.00 -24.36 13.17
C ALA A 224 14.32 -25.19 12.07
N ALA A 225 13.20 -25.86 12.37
CA ALA A 225 12.42 -26.59 11.37
C ALA A 225 11.74 -25.63 10.38
N ALA A 226 11.14 -24.56 10.88
CA ALA A 226 10.55 -23.50 10.05
C ALA A 226 11.60 -22.84 9.16
N ASP A 227 12.75 -22.45 9.71
CA ASP A 227 13.86 -21.85 8.95
C ASP A 227 14.40 -22.78 7.85
N ALA A 228 14.49 -24.08 8.16
CA ALA A 228 14.87 -25.11 7.18
C ALA A 228 13.81 -25.28 6.08
N TYR A 229 12.52 -25.21 6.41
CA TYR A 229 11.45 -25.27 5.44
C TYR A 229 11.49 -24.07 4.49
N LEU A 230 11.68 -22.86 4.97
CA LEU A 230 11.88 -21.68 4.13
C LEU A 230 13.02 -21.88 3.13
N GLN A 231 14.12 -22.52 3.54
CA GLN A 231 15.25 -22.79 2.66
C GLN A 231 14.93 -23.75 1.50
N THR A 232 13.84 -24.51 1.57
CA THR A 232 13.48 -25.45 0.50
C THR A 232 12.94 -24.79 -0.75
N PHE A 233 12.26 -23.63 -0.62
CA PHE A 233 11.58 -22.98 -1.74
C PHE A 233 11.86 -21.48 -1.90
N VAL A 234 12.15 -20.74 -0.83
CA VAL A 234 12.41 -19.29 -0.92
C VAL A 234 13.57 -18.96 -1.87
N PRO A 235 14.70 -19.70 -1.93
CA PRO A 235 15.74 -19.42 -2.92
C PRO A 235 15.23 -19.51 -4.36
N GLN A 236 14.31 -20.43 -4.66
CA GLN A 236 13.73 -20.60 -5.98
C GLN A 236 12.71 -19.49 -6.27
N LEU A 237 11.93 -19.08 -5.27
CA LEU A 237 11.05 -17.91 -5.36
C LEU A 237 11.85 -16.65 -5.70
N LEU A 238 12.94 -16.41 -4.98
CA LEU A 238 13.80 -15.25 -5.21
C LEU A 238 14.54 -15.32 -6.56
N ALA A 239 14.72 -16.52 -7.14
CA ALA A 239 15.27 -16.69 -8.47
C ALA A 239 14.24 -16.50 -9.60
N SER A 240 12.94 -16.47 -9.29
CA SER A 240 11.88 -16.28 -10.27
C SER A 240 11.82 -14.83 -10.80
N ALA A 241 11.27 -14.64 -11.98
CA ALA A 241 11.29 -13.35 -12.67
C ALA A 241 10.75 -12.16 -11.86
N PRO A 242 9.64 -12.28 -11.08
CA PRO A 242 9.14 -11.17 -10.25
C PRO A 242 10.15 -10.68 -9.20
N PHE A 243 11.03 -11.54 -8.73
CA PHE A 243 11.98 -11.23 -7.66
C PHE A 243 13.39 -10.86 -8.15
N GLN A 244 13.61 -10.86 -9.45
CA GLN A 244 14.89 -10.43 -10.04
C GLN A 244 14.95 -8.90 -10.18
N ALA A 245 16.15 -8.37 -10.46
CA ALA A 245 16.35 -6.94 -10.67
C ALA A 245 15.39 -6.39 -11.73
N GLY A 246 14.64 -5.35 -11.38
CA GLY A 246 13.60 -4.77 -12.24
C GLY A 246 12.24 -5.47 -12.15
N GLY A 247 12.13 -6.53 -11.36
CA GLY A 247 10.86 -7.16 -11.04
C GLY A 247 10.07 -6.39 -9.98
N ASP A 248 8.87 -6.88 -9.69
CA ASP A 248 7.91 -6.25 -8.79
C ASP A 248 7.54 -7.13 -7.59
N GLY A 249 8.12 -8.33 -7.48
CA GLY A 249 7.82 -9.29 -6.42
C GLY A 249 8.14 -8.74 -5.03
N VAL A 250 7.20 -8.94 -4.11
CA VAL A 250 7.36 -8.64 -2.70
C VAL A 250 7.00 -9.88 -1.88
N LEU A 251 7.97 -10.43 -1.16
CA LEU A 251 7.76 -11.49 -0.17
C LEU A 251 7.74 -10.87 1.22
N VAL A 252 6.71 -11.22 1.99
CA VAL A 252 6.59 -10.87 3.40
C VAL A 252 6.59 -12.17 4.20
N VAL A 253 7.55 -12.33 5.12
CA VAL A 253 7.54 -13.39 6.13
C VAL A 253 7.19 -12.73 7.45
N THR A 254 6.14 -13.20 8.08
CA THR A 254 5.63 -12.65 9.35
C THR A 254 5.10 -13.75 10.24
N PHE A 255 4.78 -13.40 11.47
CA PHE A 255 4.24 -14.28 12.49
C PHE A 255 2.82 -13.83 12.83
N ASP A 256 1.96 -14.76 13.18
CA ASP A 256 0.59 -14.48 13.57
C ASP A 256 0.51 -13.78 14.93
N GLU A 257 1.23 -14.29 15.92
CA GLU A 257 1.33 -13.73 17.26
C GLU A 257 2.72 -14.00 17.88
N GLY A 258 3.04 -13.26 18.94
CA GLY A 258 4.22 -13.49 19.77
C GLY A 258 3.94 -14.53 20.84
N GLU A 259 5.00 -14.98 21.53
CA GLU A 259 4.84 -15.92 22.63
C GLU A 259 4.14 -15.31 23.86
N LEU A 260 3.31 -16.12 24.54
CA LEU A 260 2.58 -15.68 25.73
C LEU A 260 3.50 -15.40 26.95
N SER A 261 4.71 -15.94 26.98
CA SER A 261 5.55 -16.00 28.18
C SER A 261 6.83 -15.16 28.12
N GLY A 262 6.95 -14.09 27.47
CA GLY A 262 8.20 -13.35 27.55
C GLY A 262 8.24 -12.00 26.87
N ASP A 263 7.66 -11.87 25.73
CA ASP A 263 7.73 -10.68 24.89
C ASP A 263 6.33 -10.08 24.62
N ASN A 264 5.43 -10.25 25.57
CA ASN A 264 4.05 -9.72 25.55
C ASN A 264 4.00 -8.18 25.58
N GLN A 265 5.07 -7.53 25.16
CA GLN A 265 5.11 -6.09 25.18
C GLN A 265 4.47 -5.55 23.91
N CYS A 266 3.33 -4.90 24.10
CA CYS A 266 2.64 -4.19 23.04
C CYS A 266 3.30 -2.84 22.68
N GLY A 267 4.59 -2.69 22.94
CA GLY A 267 5.31 -1.43 22.75
C GLY A 267 4.70 -0.30 23.57
N THR A 268 4.54 0.85 22.96
CA THR A 268 3.89 2.02 23.56
C THR A 268 2.36 2.02 23.42
N ASN A 269 1.77 0.86 23.12
CA ASN A 269 0.32 0.75 23.00
C ASN A 269 -0.35 1.13 24.33
N PRO A 270 -1.40 1.96 24.33
CA PRO A 270 -2.13 2.35 25.54
C PRO A 270 -2.85 1.19 26.24
N ASP A 271 -3.02 0.05 25.57
CA ASP A 271 -3.59 -1.16 26.17
C ASP A 271 -2.59 -2.33 26.17
N PRO A 272 -1.72 -2.44 27.20
CA PRO A 272 -0.73 -3.51 27.28
C PRO A 272 -1.33 -4.91 27.47
N ASN A 273 -2.64 -5.01 27.71
CA ASN A 273 -3.32 -6.29 27.91
C ASN A 273 -4.07 -6.79 26.66
N ASN A 274 -4.03 -6.04 25.57
CA ASN A 274 -4.83 -6.33 24.37
C ASN A 274 -3.98 -6.29 23.10
N CYS A 275 -2.86 -7.01 23.09
CA CYS A 275 -2.10 -7.27 21.88
C CYS A 275 -1.58 -8.72 21.89
N GLY A 276 -1.30 -9.23 20.70
CA GLY A 276 -0.78 -10.57 20.48
C GLY A 276 0.76 -10.67 20.52
N GLY A 277 1.47 -9.70 21.10
CA GLY A 277 2.91 -9.75 21.28
C GLY A 277 3.73 -9.12 20.16
N HIS A 278 5.05 -9.04 20.38
CA HIS A 278 6.04 -8.41 19.51
C HIS A 278 6.54 -9.41 18.47
N ILE A 279 6.00 -9.33 17.27
CA ILE A 279 6.30 -10.25 16.16
C ILE A 279 7.41 -9.71 15.25
N TRP A 280 7.98 -10.59 14.42
CA TRP A 280 8.95 -10.21 13.41
C TRP A 280 8.29 -10.16 12.03
N GLN A 281 8.60 -9.10 11.27
CA GLN A 281 8.26 -9.00 9.87
C GLN A 281 9.52 -8.77 9.06
N VAL A 282 9.71 -9.60 8.04
CA VAL A 282 10.79 -9.46 7.04
C VAL A 282 10.16 -9.20 5.68
N VAL A 283 10.58 -8.13 5.01
CA VAL A 283 10.08 -7.73 3.70
C VAL A 283 11.20 -7.86 2.68
N ILE A 284 10.98 -8.63 1.64
CA ILE A 284 12.00 -9.09 0.70
C ILE A 284 11.54 -8.82 -0.73
N GLY A 285 12.41 -8.26 -1.56
CA GLY A 285 12.10 -8.03 -2.97
C GLY A 285 13.01 -7.00 -3.62
N PRO A 286 13.00 -6.90 -4.96
CA PRO A 286 13.87 -5.98 -5.68
C PRO A 286 13.57 -4.50 -5.43
N GLN A 287 12.35 -4.17 -5.02
CA GLN A 287 11.93 -2.81 -4.70
C GLN A 287 12.10 -2.46 -3.21
N VAL A 288 12.46 -3.42 -2.36
CA VAL A 288 12.69 -3.19 -0.94
C VAL A 288 14.02 -2.47 -0.73
N LYS A 289 14.05 -1.51 0.17
CA LYS A 289 15.30 -0.81 0.55
C LYS A 289 16.28 -1.82 1.14
N PRO A 290 17.51 -1.90 0.62
CA PRO A 290 18.49 -2.85 1.14
C PRO A 290 18.90 -2.51 2.58
N ALA A 291 19.02 -3.54 3.41
CA ALA A 291 19.41 -3.44 4.82
C ALA A 291 18.56 -2.46 5.65
N TYR A 292 17.28 -2.34 5.30
CA TYR A 292 16.37 -1.38 5.94
C TYR A 292 15.81 -1.95 7.25
N GLN A 293 15.83 -1.14 8.30
CA GLN A 293 15.22 -1.46 9.59
C GLN A 293 14.23 -0.35 9.97
N SER A 294 12.95 -0.71 10.07
CA SER A 294 11.93 0.21 10.56
C SER A 294 11.79 0.11 12.07
N ASN A 295 11.81 1.26 12.74
CA ASN A 295 11.47 1.39 14.15
C ASN A 295 10.08 2.02 14.35
N THR A 296 9.32 2.16 13.28
CA THR A 296 7.94 2.63 13.34
C THR A 296 7.07 1.54 13.98
N HIS A 297 6.21 1.95 14.89
CA HIS A 297 5.26 1.03 15.52
C HIS A 297 4.16 0.66 14.53
N TYR A 298 4.07 -0.62 14.20
CA TYR A 298 3.09 -1.19 13.32
C TYR A 298 2.30 -2.31 13.97
N LYS A 299 1.13 -2.57 13.45
CA LYS A 299 0.25 -3.68 13.78
C LYS A 299 -0.16 -4.45 12.53
N GLN A 300 -0.91 -5.54 12.70
CA GLN A 300 -1.38 -6.38 11.59
C GLN A 300 -2.24 -5.59 10.58
N GLY A 301 -3.04 -4.62 11.03
CA GLY A 301 -3.74 -3.72 10.14
C GLY A 301 -2.80 -2.93 9.20
N SER A 302 -1.58 -2.61 9.64
CA SER A 302 -0.57 -1.98 8.77
C SER A 302 0.02 -2.95 7.74
N GLN A 303 0.18 -4.23 8.11
CA GLN A 303 0.59 -5.29 7.18
C GLN A 303 -0.49 -5.50 6.11
N LEU A 304 -1.75 -5.63 6.52
CA LEU A 304 -2.89 -5.69 5.61
C LEU A 304 -2.95 -4.47 4.68
N ARG A 305 -2.74 -3.27 5.23
CA ARG A 305 -2.64 -2.03 4.44
C ARG A 305 -1.52 -2.10 3.41
N MET A 306 -0.37 -2.65 3.76
CA MET A 306 0.75 -2.84 2.83
C MET A 306 0.36 -3.75 1.67
N PHE A 307 -0.36 -4.85 1.90
CA PHE A 307 -0.86 -5.71 0.82
C PHE A 307 -1.81 -4.97 -0.11
N CYS A 308 -2.76 -4.21 0.46
CA CYS A 308 -3.68 -3.38 -0.33
C CYS A 308 -2.96 -2.33 -1.17
N ASP A 309 -2.00 -1.62 -0.55
CA ASP A 309 -1.22 -0.57 -1.22
C ASP A 309 -0.40 -1.16 -2.38
N LEU A 310 0.30 -2.28 -2.16
CA LEU A 310 1.10 -2.97 -3.17
C LEU A 310 0.26 -3.44 -4.36
N LEU A 311 -0.88 -4.09 -4.10
CA LEU A 311 -1.78 -4.59 -5.14
C LEU A 311 -2.62 -3.49 -5.79
N GLY A 312 -2.58 -2.29 -5.26
CA GLY A 312 -3.37 -1.17 -5.78
C GLY A 312 -4.87 -1.32 -5.60
N LEU A 313 -5.28 -1.91 -4.48
CA LEU A 313 -6.70 -2.04 -4.19
C LEU A 313 -7.35 -0.67 -3.97
N ASN A 314 -8.56 -0.50 -4.50
CA ASN A 314 -9.33 0.74 -4.37
C ASN A 314 -9.75 1.03 -2.91
N SER A 315 -9.86 -0.02 -2.10
CA SER A 315 -10.11 0.04 -0.67
C SER A 315 -9.49 -1.17 0.01
N CYS A 316 -9.20 -1.04 1.28
CA CYS A 316 -8.67 -2.11 2.12
C CYS A 316 -9.75 -2.51 3.14
N PRO A 317 -9.92 -3.80 3.45
CA PRO A 317 -10.93 -4.21 4.42
C PRO A 317 -10.57 -3.79 5.84
N GLY A 318 -11.59 -3.62 6.67
CA GLY A 318 -11.47 -3.37 8.11
C GLY A 318 -10.55 -2.22 8.48
N ASP A 319 -9.74 -2.43 9.48
CA ASP A 319 -8.78 -1.44 10.00
C ASP A 319 -7.58 -1.22 9.06
N GLY A 320 -7.33 -2.14 8.10
CA GLY A 320 -6.38 -1.91 7.03
C GLY A 320 -6.65 -0.62 6.24
N ALA A 321 -7.91 -0.17 6.18
CA ALA A 321 -8.29 1.07 5.52
C ALA A 321 -7.73 2.34 6.20
N THR A 322 -7.47 2.28 7.50
CA THR A 322 -7.05 3.43 8.32
C THR A 322 -5.69 3.25 8.99
N SER A 323 -5.13 2.05 8.95
CA SER A 323 -3.83 1.75 9.54
C SER A 323 -2.69 2.49 8.84
N PRO A 324 -1.58 2.76 9.54
CA PRO A 324 -0.39 3.38 8.95
C PRO A 324 0.14 2.58 7.76
N SER A 325 0.51 3.27 6.68
CA SER A 325 1.16 2.64 5.52
C SER A 325 2.60 2.24 5.85
N MET A 326 3.01 1.09 5.34
CA MET A 326 4.39 0.59 5.45
C MET A 326 5.24 0.93 4.20
N SER A 327 4.87 1.96 3.46
CA SER A 327 5.58 2.39 2.24
C SER A 327 7.06 2.72 2.47
N GLU A 328 7.46 3.01 3.70
CA GLU A 328 8.85 3.29 4.07
C GLU A 328 9.82 2.13 3.79
N PHE A 329 9.32 0.88 3.69
CA PHE A 329 10.14 -0.28 3.35
C PHE A 329 10.65 -0.27 1.91
N PHE A 330 9.98 0.45 1.03
CA PHE A 330 10.24 0.36 -0.40
C PHE A 330 11.16 1.47 -0.88
N GLN A 331 11.97 1.11 -1.89
CA GLN A 331 12.71 2.12 -2.64
C GLN A 331 11.70 3.01 -3.35
N SER A 332 12.07 4.26 -3.49
CA SER A 332 11.34 5.18 -4.34
C SER A 332 11.31 4.61 -5.75
N GLY A 333 10.21 4.00 -6.15
CA GLY A 333 10.03 3.55 -7.51
C GLY A 333 10.16 4.76 -8.44
N THR A 334 11.01 4.67 -9.47
CA THR A 334 10.96 5.65 -10.54
C THR A 334 9.62 5.48 -11.25
N CYS A 335 8.80 6.52 -11.22
CA CYS A 335 7.60 6.56 -12.06
C CYS A 335 8.04 6.43 -13.52
N THR A 336 7.73 5.32 -14.18
CA THR A 336 8.16 5.04 -15.55
C THR A 336 7.02 4.49 -16.38
N ALA A 337 6.85 5.03 -17.60
CA ALA A 337 5.98 4.44 -18.61
C ALA A 337 6.80 3.42 -19.43
N THR A 338 6.30 2.19 -19.51
CA THR A 338 6.96 1.08 -20.21
C THR A 338 6.42 0.85 -21.63
N GLN A 339 5.16 1.21 -21.87
CA GLN A 339 4.49 1.02 -23.15
C GLN A 339 4.59 2.27 -24.05
N ASP A 340 4.54 2.04 -25.36
CA ASP A 340 4.58 3.11 -26.35
C ASP A 340 3.34 4.01 -26.31
N LYS A 341 3.54 5.32 -26.48
CA LYS A 341 2.48 6.35 -26.49
C LYS A 341 1.55 6.27 -25.29
N THR A 342 2.14 6.06 -24.11
CA THR A 342 1.39 5.98 -22.84
C THR A 342 1.84 7.02 -21.83
N VAL A 343 0.89 7.44 -21.00
CA VAL A 343 1.11 8.13 -19.74
C VAL A 343 0.74 7.17 -18.60
N VAL A 344 1.60 7.03 -17.63
CA VAL A 344 1.33 6.35 -16.38
C VAL A 344 1.24 7.41 -15.27
N ILE A 345 0.13 7.45 -14.55
CA ILE A 345 -0.02 8.22 -13.32
C ILE A 345 0.40 7.29 -12.18
N CYS A 346 1.40 7.70 -11.43
CA CYS A 346 1.92 6.92 -10.32
C CYS A 346 1.37 7.42 -8.97
N ASP A 347 1.12 8.71 -8.88
CA ASP A 347 0.42 9.36 -7.76
C ASP A 347 -0.50 10.49 -8.29
N PRO A 348 -1.64 10.67 -7.59
CA PRO A 348 -2.20 9.88 -6.48
C PRO A 348 -2.64 8.49 -6.96
N PRO A 349 -2.90 7.52 -6.04
CA PRO A 349 -3.51 6.26 -6.44
C PRO A 349 -4.95 6.47 -6.90
N ALA A 350 -5.37 5.73 -7.94
CA ALA A 350 -6.73 5.78 -8.46
C ALA A 350 -7.75 5.46 -7.35
N ASN A 351 -8.77 6.33 -7.23
CA ASN A 351 -9.79 6.31 -6.17
C ASN A 351 -9.23 6.44 -4.73
N GLY A 352 -7.96 6.81 -4.59
CA GLY A 352 -7.33 7.06 -3.29
C GLY A 352 -7.95 8.24 -2.55
N SER A 353 -7.88 8.21 -1.22
CA SER A 353 -8.24 9.33 -0.34
C SER A 353 -6.99 9.80 0.38
N LEU A 354 -6.60 11.05 0.20
CA LEU A 354 -5.34 11.57 0.72
C LEU A 354 -5.50 13.03 1.16
N PRO A 355 -4.68 13.49 2.11
CA PRO A 355 -4.71 14.88 2.54
C PRO A 355 -4.05 15.80 1.48
N SER A 356 -4.37 17.09 1.57
CA SER A 356 -3.64 18.14 0.83
C SER A 356 -2.35 18.50 1.60
N PRO A 357 -1.23 18.79 0.89
CA PRO A 357 -1.08 18.82 -0.56
C PRO A 357 -1.00 17.41 -1.16
N VAL A 358 -1.51 17.27 -2.39
CA VAL A 358 -1.49 16.01 -3.13
C VAL A 358 -0.20 15.93 -3.95
N GLN A 359 0.51 14.81 -3.83
CA GLN A 359 1.62 14.50 -4.71
C GLN A 359 1.06 14.01 -6.04
N ILE A 360 1.51 14.61 -7.15
CA ILE A 360 1.21 14.16 -8.51
C ILE A 360 2.51 13.73 -9.15
N THR A 361 2.63 12.44 -9.43
CA THR A 361 3.76 11.85 -10.16
C THR A 361 3.24 11.13 -11.39
N ALA A 362 3.84 11.39 -12.54
CA ALA A 362 3.50 10.73 -13.77
C ALA A 362 4.71 10.60 -14.68
N ALA A 363 4.69 9.60 -15.56
CA ALA A 363 5.69 9.41 -16.61
C ALA A 363 5.03 9.14 -17.94
N ALA A 364 5.70 9.52 -19.02
CA ALA A 364 5.26 9.31 -20.39
C ALA A 364 6.36 8.65 -21.22
N LYS A 365 5.95 7.83 -22.19
CA LYS A 365 6.85 7.18 -23.13
C LYS A 365 6.27 7.22 -24.53
N ASP A 366 7.10 7.58 -25.49
CA ASP A 366 6.92 7.40 -26.93
C ASP A 366 8.21 6.79 -27.48
N ASN A 367 8.11 5.67 -28.19
CA ASN A 367 9.28 4.98 -28.74
C ASN A 367 9.84 5.64 -30.01
N GLU A 368 9.04 6.48 -30.67
CA GLU A 368 9.36 7.09 -31.94
C GLU A 368 9.80 8.56 -31.81
N HIS A 369 9.26 9.27 -30.80
CA HIS A 369 9.45 10.71 -30.63
C HIS A 369 9.77 11.08 -29.19
N VAL A 370 10.54 12.14 -29.02
CA VAL A 370 10.88 12.68 -27.69
C VAL A 370 9.65 13.35 -27.07
N ILE A 371 9.37 13.07 -25.80
CA ILE A 371 8.37 13.81 -25.04
C ILE A 371 8.89 15.22 -24.77
N THR A 372 8.10 16.22 -25.12
CA THR A 372 8.46 17.65 -24.99
C THR A 372 7.79 18.34 -23.82
N GLY A 373 6.83 17.68 -23.16
CA GLY A 373 6.22 18.19 -21.95
C GLY A 373 5.02 17.38 -21.48
N MET A 374 4.69 17.57 -20.21
CA MET A 374 3.53 16.97 -19.54
C MET A 374 2.75 18.04 -18.79
N VAL A 375 1.43 17.89 -18.75
CA VAL A 375 0.53 18.79 -17.99
C VAL A 375 -0.49 17.95 -17.23
N ALA A 376 -0.63 18.24 -15.93
CA ALA A 376 -1.65 17.66 -15.07
C ALA A 376 -2.82 18.63 -14.89
N TYR A 377 -4.03 18.10 -15.04
CA TYR A 377 -5.28 18.81 -14.86
C TYR A 377 -6.09 18.14 -13.75
N ALA A 378 -6.44 18.88 -12.70
CA ALA A 378 -7.39 18.45 -11.69
C ALA A 378 -8.73 19.16 -11.92
N ASN A 379 -9.81 18.41 -12.17
CA ASN A 379 -11.12 18.97 -12.55
C ASN A 379 -11.00 20.01 -13.68
N SER A 380 -10.23 19.69 -14.72
CA SER A 380 -9.96 20.54 -15.89
C SER A 380 -9.13 21.81 -15.63
N GLN A 381 -8.65 22.03 -14.42
CA GLN A 381 -7.72 23.13 -14.10
C GLN A 381 -6.29 22.63 -14.15
N ILE A 382 -5.38 23.37 -14.77
CA ILE A 382 -3.94 23.04 -14.75
C ILE A 382 -3.44 23.18 -13.32
N VAL A 383 -2.84 22.11 -12.81
CA VAL A 383 -2.31 22.07 -11.43
C VAL A 383 -0.81 21.80 -11.39
N ALA A 384 -0.24 21.20 -12.43
CA ALA A 384 1.21 20.99 -12.56
C ALA A 384 1.60 20.85 -14.03
N GLN A 385 2.88 21.13 -14.34
CA GLN A 385 3.45 20.94 -15.68
C GLN A 385 4.94 20.64 -15.59
N SER A 386 5.46 19.96 -16.62
CA SER A 386 6.86 19.61 -16.79
C SER A 386 7.25 19.74 -18.26
N SER A 387 8.50 20.07 -18.56
CA SER A 387 9.09 20.04 -19.90
C SER A 387 9.74 18.70 -20.25
N ASP A 388 9.63 17.70 -19.39
CA ASP A 388 10.25 16.39 -19.51
C ASP A 388 9.22 15.27 -19.71
N SER A 389 9.71 14.04 -19.90
CA SER A 389 8.91 12.81 -19.94
C SER A 389 8.40 12.36 -18.56
N THR A 390 8.71 13.10 -17.51
CA THR A 390 8.23 12.88 -16.13
C THR A 390 7.64 14.15 -15.56
N LEU A 391 6.62 14.00 -14.72
CA LEU A 391 6.00 15.08 -13.96
C LEU A 391 6.01 14.70 -12.50
N ASN A 392 6.45 15.62 -11.65
CA ASN A 392 6.49 15.45 -10.21
C ASN A 392 6.17 16.78 -9.53
N ALA A 393 5.04 16.85 -8.82
CA ALA A 393 4.58 18.09 -8.22
C ALA A 393 3.78 17.84 -6.95
N SER A 394 4.00 18.67 -5.92
CA SER A 394 3.17 18.73 -4.72
C SER A 394 2.14 19.85 -4.90
N VAL A 395 0.87 19.49 -4.95
CA VAL A 395 -0.22 20.39 -5.35
C VAL A 395 -1.18 20.63 -4.20
N PRO A 396 -1.32 21.85 -3.70
CA PRO A 396 -2.34 22.17 -2.70
C PRO A 396 -3.73 22.15 -3.35
N LEU A 397 -4.57 21.23 -2.91
CA LEU A 397 -5.95 21.09 -3.36
C LEU A 397 -6.90 21.20 -2.18
N ASN A 398 -8.08 21.79 -2.40
CA ASN A 398 -9.13 21.82 -1.37
C ASN A 398 -9.73 20.43 -1.18
N PRO A 399 -10.30 20.11 -0.01
CA PRO A 399 -11.06 18.87 0.18
C PRO A 399 -12.16 18.70 -0.85
N GLY A 400 -12.28 17.52 -1.44
CA GLY A 400 -13.25 17.21 -2.48
C GLY A 400 -12.82 16.08 -3.40
N GLN A 401 -13.69 15.72 -4.34
CA GLN A 401 -13.40 14.73 -5.37
C GLN A 401 -12.77 15.39 -6.59
N TYR A 402 -11.77 14.75 -7.15
CA TYR A 402 -11.02 15.23 -8.31
C TYR A 402 -10.92 14.16 -9.39
N ASN A 403 -11.08 14.59 -10.64
CA ASN A 403 -10.64 13.86 -11.81
C ASN A 403 -9.29 14.43 -12.23
N LEU A 404 -8.24 13.61 -12.16
CA LEU A 404 -6.89 13.94 -12.60
C LEU A 404 -6.71 13.44 -14.04
N VAL A 405 -6.32 14.34 -14.93
CA VAL A 405 -5.91 14.00 -16.30
C VAL A 405 -4.48 14.46 -16.47
N VAL A 406 -3.59 13.54 -16.87
CA VAL A 406 -2.21 13.90 -17.23
C VAL A 406 -2.05 13.69 -18.73
N ARG A 407 -1.61 14.74 -19.45
CA ARG A 407 -1.30 14.71 -20.87
C ARG A 407 0.20 14.86 -21.11
N ALA A 408 0.70 14.13 -22.09
CA ALA A 408 2.07 14.28 -22.57
C ALA A 408 2.05 14.62 -24.08
N TRP A 409 2.91 15.51 -24.50
CA TRP A 409 3.12 15.88 -25.91
C TRP A 409 4.49 15.40 -26.38
N ASP A 410 4.54 14.87 -27.59
CA ASP A 410 5.77 14.53 -28.26
C ASP A 410 6.32 15.70 -29.12
N SER A 411 7.47 15.50 -29.73
CA SER A 411 8.14 16.50 -30.58
C SER A 411 7.41 16.79 -31.88
N THR A 412 6.38 16.02 -32.26
CA THR A 412 5.53 16.28 -33.44
C THR A 412 4.29 17.10 -33.08
N GLY A 413 4.03 17.33 -31.81
CA GLY A 413 2.83 17.97 -31.27
C GLY A 413 1.65 17.02 -31.10
N TYR A 414 1.84 15.71 -31.29
CA TYR A 414 0.84 14.71 -30.94
C TYR A 414 0.80 14.56 -29.40
N TYR A 415 -0.38 14.28 -28.84
CA TYR A 415 -0.53 14.05 -27.41
C TYR A 415 -1.29 12.77 -27.10
N PHE A 416 -0.99 12.20 -25.97
CA PHE A 416 -1.71 11.10 -25.35
C PHE A 416 -1.87 11.37 -23.85
N SER A 417 -2.78 10.66 -23.20
CA SER A 417 -3.14 10.97 -21.81
C SER A 417 -3.60 9.76 -21.02
N SER A 418 -3.48 9.87 -19.71
CA SER A 418 -4.12 8.98 -18.74
C SER A 418 -4.99 9.80 -17.80
N GLN A 419 -5.96 9.14 -17.16
CA GLN A 419 -6.83 9.80 -16.18
C GLN A 419 -7.22 8.85 -15.05
N GLU A 420 -7.46 9.43 -13.87
CA GLU A 420 -7.97 8.73 -12.71
C GLU A 420 -8.75 9.68 -11.80
N ASN A 421 -9.49 9.11 -10.86
CA ASN A 421 -10.20 9.88 -9.84
C ASN A 421 -9.53 9.68 -8.48
N PHE A 422 -9.59 10.70 -7.62
CA PHE A 422 -9.14 10.62 -6.23
C PHE A 422 -9.93 11.59 -5.35
N THR A 423 -9.83 11.43 -4.04
CA THR A 423 -10.49 12.30 -3.05
C THR A 423 -9.44 13.00 -2.20
N VAL A 424 -9.56 14.30 -2.06
CA VAL A 424 -8.76 15.08 -1.09
C VAL A 424 -9.56 15.18 0.21
N THR A 425 -8.98 14.66 1.29
CA THR A 425 -9.58 14.72 2.63
C THR A 425 -9.19 16.00 3.35
N ALA A 426 -10.06 16.44 4.26
CA ALA A 426 -9.71 17.55 5.15
C ALA A 426 -8.70 17.09 6.21
N CYS A 427 -7.68 17.92 6.48
CA CYS A 427 -6.82 17.72 7.64
C CYS A 427 -7.62 18.02 8.91
N ASN A 428 -7.95 16.99 9.69
CA ASN A 428 -8.80 17.12 10.87
C ASN A 428 -8.24 16.32 12.05
N ALA A 429 -8.22 16.92 13.25
CA ALA A 429 -8.02 16.22 14.50
C ALA A 429 -9.38 15.73 15.02
N THR A 430 -9.49 14.43 15.30
CA THR A 430 -10.74 13.79 15.75
C THR A 430 -10.76 13.54 17.26
N GLN A 431 -9.60 13.43 17.90
CA GLN A 431 -9.44 13.15 19.31
C GLN A 431 -9.27 14.46 20.12
N ASP A 432 -9.64 14.39 21.39
CA ASP A 432 -9.50 15.52 22.32
C ASP A 432 -8.03 15.82 22.64
N LYS A 433 -7.69 17.10 22.75
CA LYS A 433 -6.33 17.59 23.07
C LYS A 433 -5.24 16.99 22.20
N THR A 434 -5.53 16.87 20.90
CA THR A 434 -4.60 16.33 19.91
C THR A 434 -4.24 17.33 18.83
N VAL A 435 -3.02 17.17 18.30
CA VAL A 435 -2.57 17.74 17.04
C VAL A 435 -2.33 16.60 16.06
N VAL A 436 -2.89 16.69 14.86
CA VAL A 436 -2.61 15.80 13.73
C VAL A 436 -1.77 16.58 12.72
N ILE A 437 -0.62 16.03 12.34
CA ILE A 437 0.20 16.54 11.25
C ILE A 437 -0.21 15.79 9.99
N CYS A 438 -0.72 16.51 9.00
CA CYS A 438 -1.18 15.92 7.73
C CYS A 438 -0.13 16.06 6.62
N SER A 439 0.80 17.00 6.77
CA SER A 439 1.93 17.20 5.86
C SER A 439 3.05 17.96 6.60
N PRO A 440 4.32 17.60 6.36
CA PRO A 440 4.77 16.47 5.54
C PRO A 440 4.36 15.13 6.16
N GLN A 441 4.49 14.02 5.45
CA GLN A 441 4.29 12.70 6.04
C GLN A 441 5.48 12.33 6.93
N ALA A 442 5.21 11.62 8.02
CA ALA A 442 6.27 11.11 8.91
C ALA A 442 7.29 10.28 8.13
N ASN A 443 8.58 10.58 8.32
CA ASN A 443 9.72 10.00 7.61
C ASN A 443 9.68 10.18 6.08
N GLY A 444 8.82 11.06 5.57
CA GLY A 444 8.72 11.38 4.15
C GLY A 444 9.90 12.21 3.64
N ASP A 445 10.19 12.07 2.36
CA ASP A 445 11.10 12.94 1.62
C ASP A 445 10.29 13.98 0.86
N VAL A 446 10.57 15.24 1.06
CA VAL A 446 9.82 16.35 0.46
C VAL A 446 10.75 17.36 -0.20
N GLY A 447 10.26 18.02 -1.24
CA GLY A 447 10.95 19.15 -1.87
C GLY A 447 10.76 20.46 -1.08
N SER A 448 11.60 21.45 -1.34
CA SER A 448 11.41 22.82 -0.85
C SER A 448 10.72 23.66 -1.93
N PRO A 449 9.71 24.47 -1.57
CA PRO A 449 9.20 24.73 -0.22
C PRO A 449 8.34 23.58 0.34
N VAL A 450 8.56 23.26 1.62
CA VAL A 450 7.81 22.23 2.33
C VAL A 450 6.40 22.74 2.66
N GLN A 451 5.39 21.93 2.32
CA GLN A 451 4.01 22.21 2.72
C GLN A 451 3.76 21.62 4.11
N ILE A 452 3.45 22.47 5.07
CA ILE A 452 3.09 22.08 6.44
C ILE A 452 1.57 22.22 6.58
N ALA A 453 0.89 21.13 6.86
CA ALA A 453 -0.54 21.10 7.13
C ALA A 453 -0.81 20.35 8.42
N ALA A 454 -1.55 20.96 9.34
CA ALA A 454 -1.91 20.35 10.61
C ALA A 454 -3.28 20.84 11.10
N ALA A 455 -3.92 20.00 11.92
CA ALA A 455 -5.14 20.36 12.63
C ALA A 455 -5.03 20.02 14.12
N ALA A 456 -5.74 20.78 14.94
CA ALA A 456 -5.78 20.57 16.38
C ALA A 456 -7.24 20.58 16.88
N ARG A 457 -7.51 19.80 17.92
CA ARG A 457 -8.81 19.73 18.57
C ARG A 457 -8.65 19.72 20.10
N ASP A 458 -9.49 20.50 20.74
CA ASP A 458 -9.79 20.44 22.17
C ASP A 458 -11.31 20.50 22.31
N ASN A 459 -11.91 19.56 23.01
CA ASN A 459 -13.36 19.47 23.17
C ASN A 459 -13.89 20.46 24.20
N GLU A 460 -13.04 20.93 25.10
CA GLU A 460 -13.41 21.80 26.22
C GLU A 460 -13.11 23.27 25.92
N HIS A 461 -12.03 23.54 25.17
CA HIS A 461 -11.55 24.90 24.96
C HIS A 461 -11.25 25.15 23.48
N ARG A 462 -11.48 26.39 23.07
CA ARG A 462 -11.19 26.81 21.71
C ARG A 462 -9.68 26.88 21.47
N ILE A 463 -9.20 26.30 20.36
CA ILE A 463 -7.82 26.51 19.91
C ILE A 463 -7.63 27.95 19.45
N THR A 464 -6.64 28.62 20.02
CA THR A 464 -6.33 30.02 19.74
C THR A 464 -5.22 30.21 18.73
N GLY A 465 -4.32 29.23 18.61
CA GLY A 465 -3.23 29.27 17.63
C GLY A 465 -2.42 27.99 17.58
N MET A 466 -1.68 27.87 16.47
CA MET A 466 -0.75 26.77 16.23
C MET A 466 0.60 27.32 15.76
N VAL A 467 1.68 26.67 16.16
CA VAL A 467 3.05 27.01 15.74
C VAL A 467 3.81 25.76 15.33
N ALA A 468 4.44 25.82 14.17
CA ALA A 468 5.32 24.78 13.65
C ALA A 468 6.79 25.13 13.91
N TYR A 469 7.52 24.16 14.43
CA TYR A 469 8.96 24.24 14.67
C TYR A 469 9.68 23.16 13.86
N ALA A 470 10.62 23.58 13.02
CA ALA A 470 11.53 22.66 12.34
C ALA A 470 12.91 22.75 13.01
N ASN A 471 13.40 21.63 13.54
CA ASN A 471 14.65 21.56 14.32
C ASN A 471 14.70 22.65 15.41
N GLY A 472 13.58 22.85 16.12
CA GLY A 472 13.44 23.82 17.21
C GLY A 472 13.29 25.30 16.80
N ARG A 473 13.30 25.62 15.51
CA ARG A 473 13.07 26.98 14.98
C ARG A 473 11.64 27.13 14.50
N ILE A 474 11.00 28.25 14.83
CA ILE A 474 9.68 28.57 14.30
C ILE A 474 9.79 28.75 12.78
N VAL A 475 8.99 27.99 12.05
CA VAL A 475 8.94 28.04 10.58
C VAL A 475 7.56 28.44 10.04
N ALA A 476 6.51 28.24 10.84
CA ALA A 476 5.16 28.71 10.52
C ALA A 476 4.34 28.94 11.78
N GLN A 477 3.33 29.81 11.69
CA GLN A 477 2.34 30.02 12.75
C GLN A 477 1.01 30.48 12.17
N GLY A 478 -0.08 30.15 12.86
CA GLY A 478 -1.43 30.53 12.45
C GLY A 478 -2.39 30.61 13.63
N GLY A 479 -3.44 31.41 13.49
CA GLY A 479 -4.54 31.46 14.46
C GLY A 479 -5.58 30.37 14.21
N GLY A 480 -6.14 29.81 15.31
CA GLY A 480 -7.21 28.79 15.22
C GLY A 480 -6.70 27.37 15.18
N SER A 481 -7.59 26.44 14.80
CA SER A 481 -7.39 25.00 14.93
C SER A 481 -6.78 24.32 13.69
N THR A 482 -6.37 25.08 12.69
CA THR A 482 -5.69 24.56 11.48
C THR A 482 -4.47 25.41 11.15
N LEU A 483 -3.41 24.76 10.68
CA LEU A 483 -2.20 25.41 10.18
C LEU A 483 -1.93 24.89 8.76
N ASN A 484 -1.78 25.81 7.81
CA ASN A 484 -1.35 25.53 6.44
C ASN A 484 -0.29 26.55 6.05
N ALA A 485 0.91 26.09 5.70
CA ALA A 485 2.01 26.95 5.34
C ALA A 485 2.94 26.31 4.32
N SER A 486 3.49 27.14 3.43
CA SER A 486 4.54 26.78 2.48
C SER A 486 5.86 27.34 2.99
N VAL A 487 6.81 26.49 3.36
CA VAL A 487 8.02 26.90 4.10
C VAL A 487 9.27 26.51 3.31
N PRO A 488 10.08 27.48 2.87
CA PRO A 488 11.36 27.17 2.25
C PRO A 488 12.34 26.64 3.30
N LEU A 489 12.76 25.39 3.15
CA LEU A 489 13.77 24.75 3.98
C LEU A 489 14.91 24.25 3.10
N ASN A 490 16.14 24.28 3.62
CA ASN A 490 17.29 23.72 2.94
C ASN A 490 17.26 22.19 2.99
N SER A 491 17.97 21.53 2.08
CA SER A 491 18.13 20.07 2.11
C SER A 491 18.68 19.60 3.45
N GLY A 492 18.12 18.54 4.00
CA GLY A 492 18.50 17.96 5.29
C GLY A 492 17.37 17.27 6.03
N GLN A 493 17.70 16.65 7.16
CA GLN A 493 16.72 16.02 8.04
C GLN A 493 16.15 17.03 9.03
N TYR A 494 14.85 16.93 9.24
CA TYR A 494 14.11 17.82 10.13
C TYR A 494 13.24 17.03 11.10
N ASN A 495 13.22 17.50 12.36
CA ASN A 495 12.18 17.17 13.31
C ASN A 495 11.16 18.30 13.30
N LEU A 496 9.94 18.01 12.88
CA LEU A 496 8.81 18.94 12.89
C LEU A 496 8.01 18.72 14.17
N VAL A 497 7.88 19.79 14.95
CA VAL A 497 7.00 19.81 16.12
C VAL A 497 5.92 20.86 15.88
N ILE A 498 4.65 20.47 16.02
CA ILE A 498 3.54 21.40 15.94
C ILE A 498 2.87 21.50 17.31
N ARG A 499 2.78 22.70 17.84
CA ARG A 499 2.07 23.00 19.10
C ARG A 499 0.79 23.75 18.82
N ALA A 500 -0.25 23.40 19.53
CA ALA A 500 -1.53 24.10 19.54
C ALA A 500 -1.82 24.62 20.96
N TRP A 501 -2.25 25.86 21.07
CA TRP A 501 -2.67 26.47 22.34
C TRP A 501 -4.18 26.65 22.36
N ASP A 502 -4.79 26.34 23.48
CA ASP A 502 -6.19 26.62 23.75
C ASP A 502 -6.40 28.04 24.35
N SER A 503 -7.66 28.38 24.61
CA SER A 503 -8.05 29.67 25.19
C SER A 503 -7.65 29.84 26.66
N THR A 504 -7.20 28.80 27.34
CA THR A 504 -6.69 28.85 28.71
C THR A 504 -5.17 29.08 28.78
N GLY A 505 -4.49 28.97 27.62
CA GLY A 505 -3.04 29.00 27.50
C GLY A 505 -2.36 27.65 27.69
N TYR A 506 -3.13 26.58 27.86
CA TYR A 506 -2.61 25.22 27.82
C TYR A 506 -2.22 24.85 26.38
N TYR A 507 -1.16 24.04 26.22
CA TYR A 507 -0.75 23.56 24.91
C TYR A 507 -0.55 22.05 24.88
N PHE A 508 -0.76 21.48 23.73
CA PHE A 508 -0.42 20.11 23.37
C PHE A 508 0.25 20.10 22.01
N SER A 509 0.92 18.99 21.68
CA SER A 509 1.76 18.96 20.49
C SER A 509 1.83 17.58 19.88
N SER A 510 2.16 17.54 18.58
CA SER A 510 2.60 16.35 17.86
C SER A 510 3.95 16.62 17.21
N GLN A 511 4.68 15.54 16.92
CA GLN A 511 5.97 15.66 16.23
C GLN A 511 6.19 14.51 15.26
N GLU A 512 6.97 14.79 14.22
CA GLU A 512 7.41 13.80 13.25
C GLU A 512 8.74 14.21 12.64
N ASN A 513 9.43 13.26 12.00
CA ASN A 513 10.65 13.52 11.25
C ASN A 513 10.36 13.48 9.75
N PHE A 514 11.09 14.26 8.98
CA PHE A 514 11.06 14.23 7.52
C PHE A 514 12.39 14.69 6.94
N THR A 515 12.61 14.44 5.67
CA THR A 515 13.81 14.87 4.95
C THR A 515 13.44 15.86 3.85
N VAL A 516 14.15 16.96 3.74
CA VAL A 516 14.09 17.89 2.60
C VAL A 516 15.24 17.56 1.65
N ARG A 517 14.91 17.35 0.39
CA ARG A 517 15.89 17.06 -0.67
C ARG A 517 16.14 18.25 -1.57
#